data_291458842ecba0077160d6532969fc58
#
_entry.id   291458842ecba0077160d6532969fc58
#
_cell.length_a   1.000
_cell.length_b   1.000
_cell.length_c   1.000
_cell.angle_alpha   90.00
_cell.angle_beta   90.00
_cell.angle_gamma   90.00
#
_symmetry.space_group_name_H-M   'P 1'
#
loop_
_entity.id
_entity.type
_entity.pdbx_description
1 polymer ?
#
loop_
_entity_poly.entity_id
_entity_poly.type
_entity_poly.pdbx_seq_one_letter_code
_entity_poly.pdbx_strand_id
1 'polypeptide(L)'
;MKNKFFKYVLTVAICVFFVSCYEVNEEIEIKADGSGTYVTKMDMGQLIDLMQTFAGDEEIKKDGLDRVVDTTIYWKSLVDTAKDITPDQKELLKDGKMNLQMNIKDKVFKMDLNFPYKNLNNLQQLMSGKATGGQGLANAFKSMFGKGDDQTAPTPGGPDMSDFAAIFDVSVKNGVIAKKVNEEKYKSLMSRPEMAQLKQLNSNGMEILYTTTIKLPRPAKKPDNPLLTLSDDKKTVTMKYNLLELLDNPAKFAYTINY
;
A
#
# COMPACT_ATOMS: atom_id res chain seq x y z
N MET A 1 18.87 -47.42 -4.75
CA MET A 1 19.27 -46.14 -4.15
C MET A 1 18.77 -44.93 -4.95
N LYS A 2 18.59 -44.97 -6.28
CA LYS A 2 18.10 -43.83 -7.10
C LYS A 2 16.69 -43.31 -6.74
N ASN A 3 15.75 -44.20 -6.33
CA ASN A 3 14.36 -43.78 -6.05
C ASN A 3 14.17 -43.01 -4.74
N LYS A 4 15.08 -43.20 -3.74
CA LYS A 4 14.99 -42.44 -2.49
C LYS A 4 15.51 -41.00 -2.66
N PHE A 5 16.58 -40.82 -3.43
CA PHE A 5 17.16 -39.53 -3.71
C PHE A 5 16.16 -38.64 -4.51
N PHE A 6 15.47 -39.23 -5.51
CA PHE A 6 14.45 -38.52 -6.29
C PHE A 6 13.25 -38.10 -5.44
N LYS A 7 12.82 -38.93 -4.47
CA LYS A 7 11.75 -38.56 -3.52
C LYS A 7 12.16 -37.37 -2.62
N TYR A 8 13.39 -37.33 -2.12
CA TYR A 8 13.87 -36.20 -1.32
C TYR A 8 14.01 -34.92 -2.13
N VAL A 9 14.50 -35.00 -3.36
CA VAL A 9 14.58 -33.86 -4.27
C VAL A 9 13.18 -33.32 -4.61
N LEU A 10 12.20 -34.19 -4.84
CA LEU A 10 10.82 -33.82 -5.10
C LEU A 10 10.16 -33.17 -3.85
N THR A 11 10.44 -33.69 -2.64
CA THR A 11 9.91 -33.16 -1.38
C THR A 11 10.51 -31.78 -1.09
N VAL A 12 11.82 -31.57 -1.31
CA VAL A 12 12.48 -30.28 -1.16
C VAL A 12 11.98 -29.27 -2.20
N ALA A 13 11.74 -29.71 -3.45
CA ALA A 13 11.19 -28.81 -4.49
C ALA A 13 9.76 -28.33 -4.18
N ILE A 14 8.95 -29.14 -3.47
CA ILE A 14 7.58 -28.77 -3.09
C ILE A 14 7.58 -27.75 -1.94
N CYS A 15 8.58 -27.76 -1.05
CA CYS A 15 8.68 -26.82 0.07
C CYS A 15 9.04 -25.36 -0.35
N VAL A 16 9.46 -25.12 -1.59
CA VAL A 16 9.91 -23.79 -2.05
C VAL A 16 8.75 -22.92 -2.56
N PHE A 17 7.52 -23.44 -2.69
CA PHE A 17 6.40 -22.73 -3.31
C PHE A 17 5.42 -22.04 -2.34
N PHE A 18 5.71 -21.98 -1.05
CA PHE A 18 4.86 -21.28 -0.07
C PHE A 18 5.50 -19.98 0.42
N VAL A 19 6.06 -19.17 -0.48
CA VAL A 19 6.32 -17.77 -0.14
C VAL A 19 5.03 -17.01 -0.41
N SER A 20 4.25 -16.88 0.63
CA SER A 20 3.02 -16.12 0.68
C SER A 20 3.39 -14.64 0.75
N CYS A 21 3.30 -13.92 -0.35
CA CYS A 21 3.63 -12.51 -0.40
C CYS A 21 2.36 -11.69 -0.56
N TYR A 22 2.15 -10.74 0.34
CA TYR A 22 1.24 -9.61 0.10
C TYR A 22 1.90 -8.69 -0.89
N GLU A 23 1.18 -8.25 -1.90
CA GLU A 23 1.74 -7.38 -2.91
C GLU A 23 1.07 -6.01 -2.91
N VAL A 24 1.89 -4.97 -2.86
CA VAL A 24 1.48 -3.59 -3.06
C VAL A 24 2.30 -3.01 -4.21
N ASN A 25 1.61 -2.58 -5.24
CA ASN A 25 2.22 -1.95 -6.40
C ASN A 25 1.77 -0.49 -6.49
N GLU A 26 2.70 0.42 -6.30
CA GLU A 26 2.53 1.87 -6.45
C GLU A 26 3.08 2.30 -7.80
N GLU A 27 2.23 2.87 -8.64
CA GLU A 27 2.61 3.39 -9.95
C GLU A 27 2.35 4.90 -10.00
N ILE A 28 3.38 5.68 -10.30
CA ILE A 28 3.34 7.14 -10.42
C ILE A 28 3.73 7.50 -11.84
N GLU A 29 2.87 8.20 -12.56
CA GLU A 29 3.19 8.78 -13.86
C GLU A 29 3.23 10.29 -13.75
N ILE A 30 4.36 10.91 -14.14
CA ILE A 30 4.53 12.35 -14.19
C ILE A 30 4.63 12.78 -15.65
N LYS A 31 3.71 13.64 -16.09
CA LYS A 31 3.72 14.23 -17.43
C LYS A 31 4.59 15.48 -17.49
N ALA A 32 4.89 15.95 -18.69
CA ALA A 32 5.74 17.11 -18.91
C ALA A 32 5.18 18.42 -18.29
N ASP A 33 3.87 18.53 -18.17
CA ASP A 33 3.16 19.65 -17.54
C ASP A 33 3.06 19.54 -16.02
N GLY A 34 3.59 18.47 -15.43
CA GLY A 34 3.54 18.20 -14.00
C GLY A 34 2.25 17.56 -13.50
N SER A 35 1.29 17.29 -14.37
CA SER A 35 0.12 16.45 -14.08
C SER A 35 0.46 14.97 -14.18
N GLY A 36 -0.48 14.10 -13.78
CA GLY A 36 -0.28 12.66 -13.94
C GLY A 36 -1.29 11.80 -13.22
N THR A 37 -0.88 10.58 -12.92
CA THR A 37 -1.69 9.60 -12.17
C THR A 37 -0.87 8.97 -11.05
N TYR A 38 -1.53 8.75 -9.92
CA TYR A 38 -1.03 8.00 -8.79
C TYR A 38 -1.94 6.79 -8.60
N VAL A 39 -1.38 5.59 -8.76
CA VAL A 39 -2.13 4.34 -8.70
C VAL A 39 -1.50 3.44 -7.65
N THR A 40 -2.32 2.87 -6.76
CA THR A 40 -1.89 1.84 -5.83
C THR A 40 -2.76 0.61 -6.04
N LYS A 41 -2.13 -0.52 -6.31
CA LYS A 41 -2.79 -1.82 -6.45
C LYS A 41 -2.34 -2.71 -5.30
N MET A 42 -3.29 -3.28 -4.59
CA MET A 42 -3.06 -4.17 -3.46
C MET A 42 -3.72 -5.51 -3.73
N ASP A 43 -2.95 -6.58 -3.57
CA ASP A 43 -3.46 -7.95 -3.52
C ASP A 43 -3.23 -8.49 -2.10
N MET A 44 -4.33 -8.67 -1.38
CA MET A 44 -4.35 -9.12 0.00
C MET A 44 -5.10 -10.45 0.16
N GLY A 45 -5.22 -11.23 -0.93
CA GLY A 45 -5.95 -12.50 -0.91
C GLY A 45 -5.44 -13.45 0.16
N GLN A 46 -4.17 -13.43 0.45
CA GLN A 46 -3.57 -14.27 1.50
C GLN A 46 -3.85 -13.80 2.93
N LEU A 47 -4.22 -12.52 3.13
CA LEU A 47 -4.70 -12.04 4.43
C LEU A 47 -5.98 -12.79 4.84
N ILE A 48 -6.77 -13.23 3.85
CA ILE A 48 -7.96 -14.04 4.08
C ILE A 48 -7.61 -15.36 4.76
N ASP A 49 -6.52 -16.04 4.34
CA ASP A 49 -6.06 -17.27 4.99
C ASP A 49 -5.70 -17.05 6.46
N LEU A 50 -5.04 -15.93 6.72
CA LEU A 50 -4.68 -15.55 8.08
C LEU A 50 -5.95 -15.25 8.91
N MET A 51 -6.88 -14.49 8.36
CA MET A 51 -8.14 -14.18 9.03
C MET A 51 -8.96 -15.46 9.31
N GLN A 52 -9.07 -16.37 8.35
CA GLN A 52 -9.76 -17.66 8.54
C GLN A 52 -9.09 -18.51 9.62
N THR A 53 -7.78 -18.47 9.73
CA THR A 53 -7.03 -19.23 10.74
C THR A 53 -7.24 -18.69 12.15
N PHE A 54 -7.34 -17.36 12.32
CA PHE A 54 -7.43 -16.72 13.64
C PHE A 54 -8.85 -16.43 14.09
N ALA A 55 -9.72 -15.98 13.19
CA ALA A 55 -11.08 -15.59 13.52
C ALA A 55 -12.09 -16.75 13.35
N GLY A 56 -11.82 -17.67 12.45
CA GLY A 56 -12.75 -18.75 12.09
C GLY A 56 -13.88 -18.27 11.17
N ASP A 57 -14.52 -19.22 10.48
CA ASP A 57 -15.57 -18.95 9.47
C ASP A 57 -16.83 -18.28 10.04
N GLU A 58 -17.14 -18.53 11.31
CA GLU A 58 -18.34 -17.97 11.95
C GLU A 58 -18.20 -16.47 12.24
N GLU A 59 -17.01 -16.03 12.65
CA GLU A 59 -16.75 -14.62 12.92
C GLU A 59 -16.68 -13.82 11.62
N ILE A 60 -16.08 -14.38 10.58
CA ILE A 60 -16.06 -13.81 9.22
C ILE A 60 -17.49 -13.58 8.68
N LYS A 61 -18.39 -14.55 8.89
CA LYS A 61 -19.81 -14.41 8.50
C LYS A 61 -20.54 -13.37 9.34
N LYS A 62 -20.29 -13.35 10.64
CA LYS A 62 -20.90 -12.39 11.57
C LYS A 62 -20.55 -10.96 11.21
N ASP A 63 -19.31 -10.74 10.76
CA ASP A 63 -18.82 -9.45 10.32
C ASP A 63 -19.26 -9.08 8.88
N GLY A 64 -20.03 -9.95 8.21
CA GLY A 64 -20.56 -9.73 6.87
C GLY A 64 -19.48 -9.73 5.78
N LEU A 65 -18.33 -10.34 6.05
CA LEU A 65 -17.21 -10.46 5.10
C LEU A 65 -17.39 -11.64 4.13
N ASP A 66 -18.38 -12.53 4.36
CA ASP A 66 -18.67 -13.69 3.51
C ASP A 66 -19.35 -13.35 2.18
N ARG A 67 -19.60 -12.06 1.93
CA ARG A 67 -20.20 -11.57 0.68
C ARG A 67 -19.17 -11.45 -0.44
N VAL A 68 -19.63 -11.67 -1.66
CA VAL A 68 -18.87 -11.37 -2.88
C VAL A 68 -19.08 -9.89 -3.22
N VAL A 69 -18.00 -9.15 -3.37
CA VAL A 69 -17.98 -7.74 -3.76
C VAL A 69 -17.13 -7.59 -5.02
N ASP A 70 -17.69 -6.96 -6.04
CA ASP A 70 -16.95 -6.49 -7.22
C ASP A 70 -17.57 -5.14 -7.60
N THR A 71 -16.89 -4.05 -7.24
CA THR A 71 -17.48 -2.72 -7.36
C THR A 71 -16.43 -1.65 -7.62
N THR A 72 -16.87 -0.58 -8.27
CA THR A 72 -16.10 0.65 -8.42
C THR A 72 -16.72 1.74 -7.55
N ILE A 73 -15.91 2.31 -6.67
CA ILE A 73 -16.27 3.41 -5.78
C ILE A 73 -15.60 4.68 -6.31
N TYR A 74 -16.42 5.70 -6.58
CA TYR A 74 -15.93 7.03 -6.95
C TYR A 74 -15.72 7.86 -5.68
N TRP A 75 -14.52 8.37 -5.49
CA TRP A 75 -14.14 9.11 -4.29
C TRP A 75 -14.96 10.36 -4.08
N LYS A 76 -15.52 10.94 -5.14
CA LYS A 76 -16.42 12.10 -5.04
C LYS A 76 -17.53 11.88 -4.01
N SER A 77 -18.19 10.73 -4.03
CA SER A 77 -19.27 10.42 -3.09
C SER A 77 -18.78 10.33 -1.64
N LEU A 78 -17.54 9.87 -1.42
CA LEU A 78 -16.92 9.77 -0.10
C LEU A 78 -16.50 11.14 0.42
N VAL A 79 -15.80 11.93 -0.39
CA VAL A 79 -15.28 13.24 0.03
C VAL A 79 -16.39 14.28 0.25
N ASP A 80 -17.52 14.16 -0.47
CA ASP A 80 -18.67 15.03 -0.28
C ASP A 80 -19.33 14.84 1.10
N THR A 81 -19.26 13.63 1.66
CA THR A 81 -19.84 13.28 2.97
C THR A 81 -18.85 13.35 4.13
N ALA A 82 -17.55 13.31 3.85
CA ALA A 82 -16.50 13.35 4.87
C ALA A 82 -16.42 14.73 5.56
N LYS A 83 -16.44 14.74 6.91
CA LYS A 83 -16.48 15.96 7.72
C LYS A 83 -15.08 16.51 8.03
N ASP A 84 -14.08 15.63 8.12
CA ASP A 84 -12.75 15.95 8.66
C ASP A 84 -11.67 16.04 7.57
N ILE A 85 -12.06 16.39 6.34
CA ILE A 85 -11.12 16.63 5.24
C ILE A 85 -11.18 18.08 4.77
N THR A 86 -10.01 18.64 4.46
CA THR A 86 -9.88 20.02 4.01
C THR A 86 -10.43 20.20 2.59
N PRO A 87 -10.81 21.43 2.18
CA PRO A 87 -11.22 21.71 0.81
C PRO A 87 -10.19 21.29 -0.25
N ASP A 88 -8.88 21.46 0.04
CA ASP A 88 -7.80 21.07 -0.86
C ASP A 88 -7.71 19.55 -1.02
N GLN A 89 -7.91 18.79 0.07
CA GLN A 89 -7.98 17.33 0.01
C GLN A 89 -9.20 16.86 -0.77
N LYS A 90 -10.37 17.51 -0.59
CA LYS A 90 -11.57 17.21 -1.36
C LYS A 90 -11.32 17.40 -2.86
N GLU A 91 -10.72 18.53 -3.23
CA GLU A 91 -10.40 18.82 -4.64
C GLU A 91 -9.41 17.81 -5.23
N LEU A 92 -8.41 17.38 -4.46
CA LEU A 92 -7.42 16.39 -4.89
C LEU A 92 -8.03 15.01 -5.09
N LEU A 93 -8.94 14.58 -4.21
CA LEU A 93 -9.44 13.20 -4.16
C LEU A 93 -10.70 12.99 -5.00
N LYS A 94 -11.49 14.03 -5.29
CA LYS A 94 -12.82 13.91 -5.92
C LYS A 94 -12.84 13.16 -7.26
N ASP A 95 -11.76 13.26 -8.04
CA ASP A 95 -11.61 12.60 -9.35
C ASP A 95 -11.03 11.19 -9.23
N GLY A 96 -10.75 10.75 -8.00
CA GLY A 96 -10.25 9.41 -7.69
C GLY A 96 -11.32 8.34 -7.81
N LYS A 97 -10.86 7.10 -8.01
CA LYS A 97 -11.70 5.90 -7.99
C LYS A 97 -10.98 4.76 -7.31
N MET A 98 -11.75 3.85 -6.75
CA MET A 98 -11.28 2.61 -6.16
C MET A 98 -12.07 1.45 -6.76
N ASN A 99 -11.38 0.45 -7.30
CA ASN A 99 -11.97 -0.82 -7.63
C ASN A 99 -11.72 -1.77 -6.47
N LEU A 100 -12.75 -2.41 -5.98
CA LEU A 100 -12.67 -3.37 -4.89
C LEU A 100 -13.25 -4.71 -5.36
N GLN A 101 -12.45 -5.76 -5.24
CA GLN A 101 -12.86 -7.15 -5.44
C GLN A 101 -12.62 -7.93 -4.15
N MET A 102 -13.66 -8.53 -3.59
CA MET A 102 -13.59 -9.36 -2.40
C MET A 102 -14.42 -10.62 -2.59
N ASN A 103 -13.81 -11.77 -2.38
CA ASN A 103 -14.46 -13.06 -2.32
C ASN A 103 -13.66 -13.96 -1.36
N ILE A 104 -14.16 -14.09 -0.14
CA ILE A 104 -13.50 -14.87 0.91
C ILE A 104 -13.33 -16.33 0.53
N LYS A 105 -14.34 -16.93 -0.16
CA LYS A 105 -14.30 -18.34 -0.56
C LYS A 105 -13.21 -18.62 -1.58
N ASP A 106 -13.00 -17.69 -2.49
CA ASP A 106 -11.99 -17.79 -3.55
C ASP A 106 -10.66 -17.13 -3.16
N LYS A 107 -10.54 -16.66 -1.90
CA LYS A 107 -9.36 -15.97 -1.36
C LYS A 107 -8.95 -14.75 -2.20
N VAL A 108 -9.93 -14.02 -2.68
CA VAL A 108 -9.73 -12.78 -3.44
C VAL A 108 -9.98 -11.59 -2.54
N PHE A 109 -8.98 -10.75 -2.38
CA PHE A 109 -9.11 -9.40 -1.81
C PHE A 109 -8.15 -8.46 -2.53
N LYS A 110 -8.68 -7.74 -3.52
CA LYS A 110 -7.92 -6.81 -4.35
C LYS A 110 -8.51 -5.43 -4.28
N MET A 111 -7.62 -4.45 -4.20
CA MET A 111 -8.00 -3.04 -4.17
C MET A 111 -7.09 -2.25 -5.09
N ASP A 112 -7.68 -1.54 -6.07
CA ASP A 112 -6.98 -0.66 -6.98
C ASP A 112 -7.45 0.77 -6.73
N LEU A 113 -6.56 1.61 -6.22
CA LEU A 113 -6.77 3.05 -6.03
C LEU A 113 -6.17 3.81 -7.20
N ASN A 114 -6.90 4.76 -7.76
CA ASN A 114 -6.42 5.59 -8.86
C ASN A 114 -6.79 7.06 -8.61
N PHE A 115 -5.79 7.91 -8.51
CA PHE A 115 -5.92 9.34 -8.29
C PHE A 115 -5.22 10.11 -9.43
N PRO A 116 -5.97 10.68 -10.38
CA PRO A 116 -5.41 11.68 -11.29
C PRO A 116 -5.06 12.94 -10.50
N TYR A 117 -3.92 13.54 -10.81
CA TYR A 117 -3.49 14.79 -10.17
C TYR A 117 -3.10 15.84 -11.20
N LYS A 118 -3.25 17.13 -10.82
CA LYS A 118 -3.12 18.26 -11.74
C LYS A 118 -1.74 18.93 -11.73
N ASN A 119 -0.96 18.72 -10.67
CA ASN A 119 0.36 19.35 -10.49
C ASN A 119 1.22 18.61 -9.47
N LEU A 120 2.50 18.95 -9.39
CA LEU A 120 3.48 18.28 -8.52
C LEU A 120 3.20 18.45 -7.02
N ASN A 121 2.51 19.53 -6.59
CA ASN A 121 2.11 19.68 -5.20
C ASN A 121 1.02 18.66 -4.82
N ASN A 122 0.08 18.38 -5.72
CA ASN A 122 -0.89 17.30 -5.54
C ASN A 122 -0.21 15.95 -5.42
N LEU A 123 0.78 15.66 -6.29
CA LEU A 123 1.56 14.42 -6.19
C LEU A 123 2.29 14.32 -4.85
N GLN A 124 2.91 15.41 -4.39
CA GLN A 124 3.57 15.43 -3.08
C GLN A 124 2.61 15.08 -1.94
N GLN A 125 1.38 15.59 -1.98
CA GLN A 125 0.36 15.27 -0.98
C GLN A 125 -0.06 13.79 -1.02
N LEU A 126 -0.23 13.20 -2.22
CA LEU A 126 -0.54 11.77 -2.38
C LEU A 126 0.61 10.90 -1.85
N MET A 127 1.84 11.14 -2.28
CA MET A 127 3.03 10.38 -1.86
C MET A 127 3.34 10.49 -0.36
N SER A 128 2.93 11.56 0.31
CA SER A 128 3.14 11.73 1.75
C SER A 128 2.05 11.09 2.61
N GLY A 129 1.07 10.42 2.01
CA GLY A 129 -0.09 9.86 2.71
C GLY A 129 -1.06 10.91 3.29
N LYS A 130 -0.76 12.20 3.15
CA LYS A 130 -1.59 13.27 3.73
C LYS A 130 -2.96 13.40 3.09
N ALA A 131 -3.08 13.03 1.83
CA ALA A 131 -4.33 13.13 1.10
C ALA A 131 -5.28 11.97 1.43
N THR A 132 -4.73 10.76 1.60
CA THR A 132 -5.48 9.50 1.79
C THR A 132 -5.58 9.08 3.24
N GLY A 133 -4.71 9.62 4.12
CA GLY A 133 -4.75 9.38 5.56
C GLY A 133 -5.69 10.34 6.27
N GLY A 134 -6.50 9.81 7.17
CA GLY A 134 -7.37 10.60 8.02
C GLY A 134 -8.60 9.82 8.46
N GLN A 135 -9.03 10.05 9.71
CA GLN A 135 -10.20 9.37 10.28
C GLN A 135 -11.48 9.59 9.45
N GLY A 136 -11.60 10.76 8.80
CA GLY A 136 -12.77 11.08 7.99
C GLY A 136 -12.96 10.15 6.79
N LEU A 137 -11.87 9.85 6.07
CA LEU A 137 -11.91 8.88 4.96
C LEU A 137 -12.05 7.44 5.44
N ALA A 138 -11.35 7.08 6.51
CA ALA A 138 -11.48 5.78 7.13
C ALA A 138 -12.92 5.54 7.64
N ASN A 139 -13.56 6.53 8.25
CA ASN A 139 -14.95 6.46 8.70
C ASN A 139 -15.93 6.40 7.52
N ALA A 140 -15.68 7.17 6.45
CA ALA A 140 -16.49 7.09 5.24
C ALA A 140 -16.39 5.70 4.59
N PHE A 141 -15.21 5.12 4.57
CA PHE A 141 -14.98 3.75 4.10
C PHE A 141 -15.69 2.74 5.00
N LYS A 142 -15.56 2.85 6.32
CA LYS A 142 -16.27 2.00 7.28
C LYS A 142 -17.79 2.07 7.09
N SER A 143 -18.35 3.26 6.86
CA SER A 143 -19.79 3.43 6.66
C SER A 143 -20.32 2.73 5.41
N MET A 144 -19.49 2.51 4.41
CA MET A 144 -19.86 1.77 3.19
C MET A 144 -19.87 0.25 3.40
N PHE A 145 -19.01 -0.26 4.28
CA PHE A 145 -18.83 -1.69 4.50
C PHE A 145 -19.43 -2.19 5.83
N GLY A 146 -19.60 -1.31 6.81
CA GLY A 146 -20.19 -1.63 8.11
C GLY A 146 -21.71 -1.57 8.08
N LYS A 147 -22.38 -2.66 8.48
CA LYS A 147 -23.79 -2.62 8.87
C LYS A 147 -23.83 -2.37 10.39
N GLY A 148 -24.12 -1.14 10.79
CA GLY A 148 -24.46 -0.84 12.18
C GLY A 148 -23.41 -0.08 12.97
N ASP A 149 -23.85 0.45 14.12
CA ASP A 149 -23.09 1.23 15.11
C ASP A 149 -21.94 0.45 15.81
N ASP A 150 -21.64 -0.76 15.38
CA ASP A 150 -20.59 -1.58 15.96
C ASP A 150 -19.23 -1.07 15.48
N GLN A 151 -18.41 -0.63 16.41
CA GLN A 151 -17.02 -0.18 16.23
C GLN A 151 -16.09 -1.31 15.74
N THR A 152 -16.64 -2.46 15.42
CA THR A 152 -15.95 -3.70 15.00
C THR A 152 -16.01 -3.95 13.50
N ALA A 153 -16.45 -2.98 12.65
CA ALA A 153 -16.21 -3.15 11.22
C ALA A 153 -14.70 -3.37 11.00
N PRO A 154 -14.29 -4.51 10.43
CA PRO A 154 -12.89 -4.77 10.27
C PRO A 154 -12.31 -3.71 9.33
N THR A 155 -11.71 -2.71 9.92
CA THR A 155 -10.50 -2.19 9.29
C THR A 155 -9.66 -3.43 9.14
N PRO A 156 -9.23 -3.84 7.93
CA PRO A 156 -8.24 -4.89 7.82
C PRO A 156 -7.22 -4.59 8.91
N GLY A 157 -7.13 -5.44 9.93
CA GLY A 157 -6.52 -5.13 11.23
C GLY A 157 -5.01 -4.97 11.20
N GLY A 158 -4.56 -4.13 10.30
CA GLY A 158 -3.17 -3.70 10.15
C GLY A 158 -3.09 -2.18 10.26
N PRO A 159 -1.89 -1.65 10.50
CA PRO A 159 -1.64 -0.22 10.43
C PRO A 159 -2.06 0.28 9.06
N ASP A 160 -2.64 1.47 9.04
CA ASP A 160 -2.99 2.13 7.79
C ASP A 160 -1.71 2.27 6.95
N MET A 161 -1.75 1.82 5.69
CA MET A 161 -0.60 1.92 4.78
C MET A 161 -0.13 3.38 4.63
N SER A 162 -1.02 4.35 4.85
CA SER A 162 -0.68 5.77 4.90
C SER A 162 0.25 6.13 6.07
N ASP A 163 0.22 5.39 7.16
CA ASP A 163 1.13 5.60 8.29
C ASP A 163 2.60 5.34 7.91
N PHE A 164 2.86 4.33 7.06
CA PHE A 164 4.20 4.06 6.54
C PHE A 164 4.67 5.14 5.55
N ALA A 165 3.76 5.72 4.78
CA ALA A 165 4.10 6.87 3.93
C ALA A 165 4.36 8.12 4.76
N ALA A 166 3.61 8.31 5.85
CA ALA A 166 3.67 9.50 6.69
C ALA A 166 4.99 9.67 7.46
N ILE A 167 5.78 8.59 7.70
CA ILE A 167 7.10 8.70 8.33
C ILE A 167 8.14 9.40 7.46
N PHE A 168 7.82 9.66 6.19
CA PHE A 168 8.74 10.36 5.30
C PHE A 168 8.29 11.80 5.04
N ASP A 169 9.27 12.68 4.97
CA ASP A 169 9.09 13.99 4.37
C ASP A 169 9.34 13.86 2.87
N VAL A 170 8.30 14.08 2.09
CA VAL A 170 8.32 13.99 0.63
C VAL A 170 8.37 15.40 0.04
N SER A 171 9.26 15.60 -0.93
CA SER A 171 9.34 16.82 -1.74
C SER A 171 9.31 16.46 -3.21
N VAL A 172 8.37 17.02 -3.93
CA VAL A 172 8.24 16.84 -5.39
C VAL A 172 8.29 18.21 -6.06
N LYS A 173 9.33 18.41 -6.86
CA LYS A 173 9.57 19.64 -7.62
C LYS A 173 9.89 19.28 -9.07
N ASN A 174 9.80 20.26 -9.97
CA ASN A 174 10.21 20.03 -11.35
C ASN A 174 11.69 19.59 -11.42
N GLY A 175 11.90 18.35 -11.84
CA GLY A 175 13.21 17.73 -11.96
C GLY A 175 13.74 17.02 -10.71
N VAL A 176 13.02 17.03 -9.58
CA VAL A 176 13.49 16.39 -8.34
C VAL A 176 12.34 15.76 -7.56
N ILE A 177 12.50 14.50 -7.20
CA ILE A 177 11.68 13.81 -6.20
C ILE A 177 12.60 13.39 -5.06
N ALA A 178 12.29 13.80 -3.83
CA ALA A 178 13.02 13.42 -2.64
C ALA A 178 12.10 12.84 -1.57
N LYS A 179 12.53 11.76 -0.95
CA LYS A 179 11.88 11.08 0.17
C LYS A 179 12.90 10.90 1.28
N LYS A 180 12.69 11.54 2.43
CA LYS A 180 13.61 11.54 3.58
C LYS A 180 12.88 11.08 4.82
N VAL A 181 13.53 10.31 5.68
CA VAL A 181 12.94 9.89 6.96
C VAL A 181 12.73 11.10 7.86
N ASN A 182 11.55 11.18 8.45
CA ASN A 182 11.26 12.09 9.56
C ASN A 182 11.33 11.29 10.86
N GLU A 183 12.41 11.48 11.60
CA GLU A 183 12.73 10.73 12.82
C GLU A 183 11.66 10.83 13.91
N GLU A 184 11.02 12.00 14.05
CA GLU A 184 9.97 12.20 15.06
C GLU A 184 8.72 11.39 14.71
N LYS A 185 8.29 11.43 13.45
CA LYS A 185 7.14 10.67 12.97
C LYS A 185 7.41 9.17 13.03
N TYR A 186 8.63 8.74 12.67
CA TYR A 186 9.02 7.35 12.79
C TYR A 186 8.96 6.87 14.24
N LYS A 187 9.55 7.61 15.19
CA LYS A 187 9.48 7.26 16.61
C LYS A 187 8.05 7.22 17.12
N SER A 188 7.21 8.17 16.69
CA SER A 188 5.78 8.19 17.03
C SER A 188 5.05 6.95 16.51
N LEU A 189 5.29 6.56 15.25
CA LEU A 189 4.71 5.33 14.69
C LEU A 189 5.17 4.10 15.47
N MET A 190 6.47 3.98 15.73
CA MET A 190 7.06 2.82 16.42
C MET A 190 6.63 2.68 17.88
N SER A 191 6.11 3.75 18.52
CA SER A 191 5.57 3.70 19.87
C SER A 191 4.16 3.09 19.95
N ARG A 192 3.49 2.86 18.83
CA ARG A 192 2.14 2.28 18.81
C ARG A 192 2.19 0.77 19.06
N PRO A 193 1.25 0.23 19.87
CA PRO A 193 1.24 -1.20 20.24
C PRO A 193 1.17 -2.16 19.02
N GLU A 194 0.44 -1.78 17.96
CA GLU A 194 0.29 -2.57 16.74
C GLU A 194 1.62 -2.79 16.00
N MET A 195 2.60 -1.89 16.15
CA MET A 195 3.92 -2.03 15.54
C MET A 195 4.71 -3.21 16.13
N ALA A 196 4.50 -3.53 17.41
CA ALA A 196 5.11 -4.70 18.02
C ALA A 196 4.59 -6.01 17.41
N GLN A 197 3.29 -6.07 17.11
CA GLN A 197 2.67 -7.23 16.45
C GLN A 197 3.22 -7.40 15.03
N LEU A 198 3.35 -6.31 14.26
CA LEU A 198 3.93 -6.35 12.92
C LEU A 198 5.37 -6.82 12.91
N LYS A 199 6.19 -6.38 13.87
CA LYS A 199 7.56 -6.88 14.03
C LYS A 199 7.59 -8.38 14.30
N GLN A 200 6.65 -8.86 15.11
CA GLN A 200 6.54 -10.30 15.35
C GLN A 200 6.14 -11.07 14.09
N LEU A 201 5.22 -10.54 13.28
CA LEU A 201 4.84 -11.15 11.99
C LEU A 201 6.04 -11.19 11.03
N ASN A 202 6.81 -10.10 10.93
CA ASN A 202 8.05 -10.08 10.14
C ASN A 202 9.06 -11.13 10.62
N SER A 203 9.24 -11.27 11.93
CA SER A 203 10.13 -12.27 12.51
C SER A 203 9.67 -13.72 12.25
N ASN A 204 8.37 -13.92 12.02
CA ASN A 204 7.78 -15.20 11.65
C ASN A 204 7.78 -15.46 10.12
N GLY A 205 8.46 -14.61 9.35
CA GLY A 205 8.63 -14.78 7.91
C GLY A 205 7.50 -14.20 7.05
N MET A 206 6.61 -13.36 7.61
CA MET A 206 5.63 -12.62 6.81
C MET A 206 6.35 -11.54 6.00
N GLU A 207 6.05 -11.45 4.73
CA GLU A 207 6.57 -10.43 3.84
C GLU A 207 5.43 -9.65 3.18
N ILE A 208 5.62 -8.34 3.05
CA ILE A 208 4.76 -7.46 2.26
C ILE A 208 5.63 -6.89 1.15
N LEU A 209 5.51 -7.44 -0.05
CA LEU A 209 6.26 -6.97 -1.20
C LEU A 209 5.69 -5.64 -1.68
N TYR A 210 6.50 -4.60 -1.59
CA TYR A 210 6.15 -3.27 -2.05
C TYR A 210 6.99 -2.92 -3.28
N THR A 211 6.31 -2.56 -4.37
CA THR A 211 6.96 -2.10 -5.60
C THR A 211 6.50 -0.68 -5.88
N THR A 212 7.42 0.27 -5.90
CA THR A 212 7.17 1.63 -6.40
C THR A 212 7.74 1.74 -7.81
N THR A 213 6.93 2.20 -8.77
CA THR A 213 7.34 2.49 -10.13
C THR A 213 6.99 3.94 -10.47
N ILE A 214 8.00 4.74 -10.81
CA ILE A 214 7.85 6.16 -11.16
C ILE A 214 8.22 6.35 -12.63
N LYS A 215 7.24 6.75 -13.44
CA LYS A 215 7.43 7.11 -14.86
C LYS A 215 7.64 8.63 -14.95
N LEU A 216 8.78 9.01 -15.48
CA LEU A 216 9.28 10.40 -15.54
C LEU A 216 9.10 11.00 -16.93
N PRO A 217 8.87 12.31 -17.07
CA PRO A 217 8.73 12.97 -18.37
C PRO A 217 10.06 13.07 -19.13
N ARG A 218 11.18 12.95 -18.44
CA ARG A 218 12.55 13.02 -19.00
C ARG A 218 13.50 12.07 -18.26
N PRO A 219 14.63 11.70 -18.87
CA PRO A 219 15.57 10.74 -18.27
C PRO A 219 16.10 11.20 -16.92
N ALA A 220 16.13 10.29 -15.94
CA ALA A 220 16.73 10.50 -14.64
C ALA A 220 18.25 10.39 -14.69
N LYS A 221 18.93 11.11 -13.79
CA LYS A 221 20.31 10.86 -13.42
C LYS A 221 20.37 9.60 -12.55
N LYS A 222 21.58 9.04 -12.36
CA LYS A 222 21.77 7.91 -11.46
C LYS A 222 21.25 8.28 -10.05
N PRO A 223 20.29 7.52 -9.49
CA PRO A 223 19.78 7.78 -8.15
C PRO A 223 20.86 7.58 -7.08
N ASP A 224 20.67 8.22 -5.93
CA ASP A 224 21.56 8.10 -4.77
C ASP A 224 21.34 6.81 -3.96
N ASN A 225 20.18 6.15 -4.12
CA ASN A 225 19.85 4.92 -3.41
C ASN A 225 20.07 3.69 -4.30
N PRO A 226 20.84 2.67 -3.85
CA PRO A 226 21.14 1.47 -4.63
C PRO A 226 19.94 0.54 -4.85
N LEU A 227 18.85 0.68 -4.09
CA LEU A 227 17.60 -0.07 -4.31
C LEU A 227 16.81 0.44 -5.52
N LEU A 228 17.12 1.63 -6.01
CA LEU A 228 16.47 2.19 -7.19
C LEU A 228 17.12 1.67 -8.47
N THR A 229 16.33 1.10 -9.35
CA THR A 229 16.73 0.66 -10.69
C THR A 229 16.13 1.57 -11.76
N LEU A 230 16.90 1.82 -12.82
CA LEU A 230 16.47 2.60 -13.98
C LEU A 230 16.19 1.68 -15.17
N SER A 231 15.16 2.02 -15.95
CA SER A 231 14.98 1.47 -17.30
C SER A 231 16.11 1.93 -18.25
N ASP A 232 16.24 1.28 -19.40
CA ASP A 232 17.27 1.61 -20.40
C ASP A 232 17.17 3.06 -20.89
N ASP A 233 15.95 3.57 -21.07
CA ASP A 233 15.68 4.96 -21.46
C ASP A 233 15.77 5.94 -20.27
N LYS A 234 16.04 5.43 -19.05
CA LYS A 234 16.14 6.17 -17.79
C LYS A 234 14.89 6.97 -17.42
N LYS A 235 13.72 6.66 -18.02
CA LYS A 235 12.47 7.35 -17.72
C LYS A 235 11.60 6.60 -16.72
N THR A 236 11.94 5.35 -16.39
CA THR A 236 11.25 4.60 -15.35
C THR A 236 12.21 4.28 -14.22
N VAL A 237 11.82 4.62 -13.01
CA VAL A 237 12.54 4.30 -11.78
C VAL A 237 11.72 3.30 -10.99
N THR A 238 12.33 2.18 -10.59
CA THR A 238 11.63 1.14 -9.82
C THR A 238 12.39 0.84 -8.53
N MET A 239 11.67 0.68 -7.44
CA MET A 239 12.15 0.22 -6.14
C MET A 239 11.29 -0.95 -5.68
N LYS A 240 11.93 -2.06 -5.29
CA LYS A 240 11.25 -3.25 -4.73
C LYS A 240 11.83 -3.56 -3.37
N TYR A 241 10.96 -3.80 -2.39
CA TYR A 241 11.39 -4.09 -1.03
C TYR A 241 10.28 -4.78 -0.23
N ASN A 242 10.65 -5.41 0.88
CA ASN A 242 9.68 -5.82 1.88
C ASN A 242 9.33 -4.62 2.76
N LEU A 243 8.04 -4.24 2.77
CA LEU A 243 7.56 -3.09 3.52
C LEU A 243 7.88 -3.18 5.02
N LEU A 244 7.88 -4.40 5.58
CA LEU A 244 8.15 -4.60 7.00
C LEU A 244 9.60 -4.28 7.39
N GLU A 245 10.54 -4.23 6.43
CA GLU A 245 11.91 -3.75 6.69
C GLU A 245 11.95 -2.27 7.10
N LEU A 246 10.91 -1.49 6.76
CA LEU A 246 10.78 -0.11 7.24
C LEU A 246 10.72 0.02 8.76
N LEU A 247 10.21 -1.02 9.44
CA LEU A 247 10.09 -1.05 10.89
C LEU A 247 11.45 -1.08 11.61
N ASP A 248 12.48 -1.54 10.92
CA ASP A 248 13.82 -1.70 11.49
C ASP A 248 14.82 -0.69 10.92
N ASN A 249 14.69 -0.35 9.63
CA ASN A 249 15.64 0.53 8.95
C ASN A 249 14.97 1.44 7.90
N PRO A 250 14.22 2.47 8.32
CA PRO A 250 13.52 3.37 7.41
C PRO A 250 14.48 4.18 6.51
N ALA A 251 15.71 4.44 6.97
CA ALA A 251 16.70 5.19 6.20
C ALA A 251 17.10 4.48 4.89
N LYS A 252 17.02 3.16 4.84
CA LYS A 252 17.27 2.35 3.63
C LYS A 252 16.35 2.74 2.46
N PHE A 253 15.19 3.32 2.73
CA PHE A 253 14.15 3.66 1.76
C PHE A 253 14.05 5.16 1.45
N ALA A 254 14.98 5.94 1.99
CA ALA A 254 15.14 7.34 1.62
C ALA A 254 15.83 7.45 0.26
N TYR A 255 15.47 8.43 -0.56
CA TYR A 255 16.09 8.62 -1.88
C TYR A 255 15.91 10.04 -2.42
N THR A 256 16.77 10.37 -3.41
CA THR A 256 16.61 11.54 -4.26
C THR A 256 16.74 11.11 -5.73
N ILE A 257 15.72 11.41 -6.51
CA ILE A 257 15.68 11.20 -7.96
C ILE A 257 15.78 12.57 -8.63
N ASN A 258 16.82 12.78 -9.42
CA ASN A 258 16.96 13.97 -10.27
C ASN A 258 16.68 13.58 -11.72
N TYR A 259 15.78 14.31 -12.42
CA TYR A 259 15.34 13.98 -13.79
C TYR A 259 15.14 15.20 -14.65
#